data_9064abdc5d979568935e867384f496f0
#
_entry.id   9064abdc5d979568935e867384f496f0
#
_cell.length_a   1.000
_cell.length_b   1.000
_cell.length_c   1.000
_cell.angle_alpha   90.00
_cell.angle_beta   90.00
_cell.angle_gamma   90.00
#
_symmetry.space_group_name_H-M   'P 1'
#
loop_
_entity.id
_entity.type
_entity.pdbx_description
1 polymer ?
#
loop_
_entity_poly.entity_id
_entity_poly.type
_entity_poly.pdbx_seq_one_letter_code
_entity_poly.pdbx_strand_id
1 'polypeptide(L)' 'MKTGRLLKFHRPGGDVQAYLYQEAGIFRASVFVIGPSGRRDEPLQILTGPSESAVERDLRAWVEAHFPAPTK' A
#
# COMPACT_ATOMS: atom_id res chain seq x y z
N MET A 1 1.73 13.38 -17.21
CA MET A 1 2.04 13.56 -15.78
C MET A 1 1.36 12.48 -14.99
N LYS A 2 2.11 11.77 -14.15
CA LYS A 2 1.52 10.72 -13.32
C LYS A 2 0.91 11.32 -12.09
N THR A 3 -0.30 10.88 -11.79
CA THR A 3 -0.98 11.27 -10.57
C THR A 3 -0.84 10.15 -9.56
N GLY A 4 -0.31 10.45 -8.40
CA GLY A 4 -0.10 9.44 -7.39
C GLY A 4 -0.47 9.92 -6.01
N ARG A 5 -0.80 8.99 -5.14
CA ARG A 5 -1.15 9.24 -3.75
C ARG A 5 -0.37 8.30 -2.86
N LEU A 6 0.17 8.82 -1.77
CA LEU A 6 0.86 8.00 -0.79
C LEU A 6 -0.07 7.74 0.37
N LEU A 7 -0.31 6.47 0.66
CA LEU A 7 -1.11 6.04 1.79
C LEU A 7 -0.20 5.44 2.83
N LYS A 8 -0.39 5.84 4.08
CA LYS A 8 0.44 5.37 5.18
C LYS A 8 -0.42 4.69 6.23
N PHE A 9 0.06 3.57 6.72
CA PHE A 9 -0.61 2.81 7.76
C PHE A 9 0.40 2.55 8.88
N HIS A 10 0.08 2.97 10.09
CA HIS A 10 0.94 2.74 11.24
C HIS A 10 0.53 1.45 11.91
N ARG A 11 1.49 0.53 12.05
CA ARG A 11 1.24 -0.80 12.61
C ARG A 11 2.33 -1.13 13.63
N PRO A 12 2.02 -2.00 14.61
CA PRO A 12 2.98 -2.30 15.67
C PRO A 12 4.32 -2.87 15.20
N GLY A 13 4.33 -3.64 14.13
CA GLY A 13 5.56 -4.23 13.62
C GLY A 13 6.31 -3.38 12.62
N GLY A 14 5.82 -2.18 12.35
CA GLY A 14 6.41 -1.29 11.38
C GLY A 14 5.33 -0.57 10.59
N ASP A 15 5.74 0.43 9.83
CA ASP A 15 4.79 1.21 9.04
C ASP A 15 4.65 0.59 7.65
N VAL A 16 3.41 0.57 7.16
CA VAL A 16 3.13 0.14 5.81
C VAL A 16 2.83 1.37 4.98
N GLN A 17 3.52 1.51 3.87
CA GLN A 17 3.29 2.62 2.95
C GLN A 17 2.93 2.06 1.58
N ALA A 18 1.94 2.67 0.94
CA ALA A 18 1.52 2.26 -0.37
C ALA A 18 1.46 3.47 -1.29
N TYR A 19 2.09 3.35 -2.42
CA TYR A 19 2.06 4.40 -3.43
C TYR A 19 1.05 4.02 -4.50
N LEU A 20 -0.04 4.77 -4.55
CA LEU A 20 -1.12 4.53 -5.49
C LEU A 20 -0.94 5.45 -6.70
N TYR A 21 -0.88 4.87 -7.89
CA TYR A 21 -0.68 5.65 -9.10
C TYR A 21 -1.42 5.01 -10.27
N GLN A 22 -1.61 5.79 -11.33
CA GLN A 22 -2.26 5.31 -12.54
C GLN A 22 -1.22 5.16 -13.63
N GLU A 23 -1.27 4.01 -14.33
CA GLU A 23 -0.35 3.74 -15.41
C GLU A 23 -1.07 2.93 -16.48
N ALA A 24 -0.99 3.37 -17.73
CA ALA A 24 -1.56 2.65 -18.87
C ALA A 24 -3.05 2.32 -18.70
N GLY A 25 -3.80 3.24 -18.10
CA GLY A 25 -5.24 3.07 -17.94
C GLY A 25 -5.67 2.21 -16.77
N ILE A 26 -4.72 1.70 -15.99
CA ILE A 26 -5.04 0.94 -14.79
C ILE A 26 -4.42 1.61 -13.58
N PHE A 27 -4.96 1.30 -12.41
CA PHE A 27 -4.43 1.82 -11.17
C PHE A 27 -3.60 0.76 -10.48
N ARG A 28 -2.46 1.17 -9.93
CA ARG A 28 -1.53 0.28 -9.25
C ARG A 28 -1.20 0.83 -7.88
N ALA A 29 -0.97 -0.07 -6.94
CA ALA A 29 -0.52 0.31 -5.61
C ALA A 29 0.70 -0.53 -5.28
N SER A 30 1.83 0.15 -5.06
CA SER A 30 3.07 -0.50 -4.64
C SER A 30 3.15 -0.41 -3.12
N VAL A 31 3.22 -1.55 -2.45
CA VAL A 31 3.18 -1.62 -0.99
C VAL A 31 4.59 -1.85 -0.45
N PHE A 32 5.01 -0.98 0.44
CA PHE A 32 6.32 -1.07 1.09
C PHE A 32 6.13 -1.15 2.59
N VAL A 33 7.01 -1.90 3.24
CA VAL A 33 7.02 -1.99 4.69
C VAL A 33 8.31 -1.36 5.21
N ILE A 34 8.16 -0.42 6.13
CA ILE A 34 9.28 0.27 6.75
C ILE A 34 9.41 -0.27 8.17
N GLY A 35 10.44 -1.08 8.38
CA GLY A 35 10.71 -1.64 9.70
C GLY A 35 11.85 -0.94 10.40
N PRO A 36 12.29 -1.49 11.53
CA PRO A 36 13.40 -0.89 12.31
C PRO A 36 14.70 -0.78 11.53
N SER A 37 14.91 -1.65 10.56
CA SER A 37 16.12 -1.63 9.75
C SER A 37 16.04 -0.71 8.56
N GLY A 38 14.92 -0.02 8.38
CA GLY A 38 14.77 0.95 7.33
C GLY A 38 13.85 0.49 6.21
N ARG A 39 13.80 1.30 5.17
CA ARG A 39 12.90 1.08 4.04
C ARG A 39 13.50 0.10 3.04
N ARG A 40 12.68 -0.78 2.53
CA ARG A 40 13.09 -1.68 1.46
C ARG A 40 13.00 -0.96 0.12
N ASP A 41 13.93 -1.31 -0.78
CA ASP A 41 13.94 -0.74 -2.12
C ASP A 41 12.88 -1.35 -3.02
N GLU A 42 12.44 -2.56 -2.71
CA GLU A 42 11.47 -3.26 -3.53
C GLU A 42 10.12 -3.31 -2.85
N PRO A 43 9.03 -3.21 -3.63
CA PRO A 43 7.70 -3.33 -3.02
C PRO A 43 7.45 -4.76 -2.55
N LEU A 44 6.79 -4.87 -1.42
CA LEU A 44 6.42 -6.16 -0.87
C LEU A 44 5.29 -6.79 -1.69
N GLN A 45 4.40 -5.95 -2.20
CA GLN A 45 3.24 -6.40 -2.97
C GLN A 45 2.83 -5.29 -3.93
N ILE A 46 2.33 -5.68 -5.09
CA ILE A 46 1.77 -4.74 -6.06
C ILE A 46 0.34 -5.16 -6.34
N LEU A 47 -0.58 -4.23 -6.12
CA LEU A 47 -1.99 -4.44 -6.36
C LEU A 47 -2.41 -3.64 -7.59
N THR A 48 -3.31 -4.19 -8.39
CA THR A 48 -3.82 -3.51 -9.58
C THR A 48 -5.32 -3.61 -9.63
N GLY A 49 -5.94 -2.66 -10.32
CA GLY A 49 -7.38 -2.67 -10.45
C GLY A 49 -7.87 -1.67 -11.48
N PRO A 50 -9.17 -1.74 -11.81
CA PRO A 50 -9.75 -0.88 -12.85
C PRO A 50 -10.03 0.54 -12.37
N SER A 51 -10.04 0.79 -11.07
CA SER A 51 -10.32 2.11 -10.54
C SER A 51 -9.54 2.33 -9.26
N GLU A 52 -9.37 3.59 -8.90
CA GLU A 52 -8.68 3.96 -7.67
C GLU A 52 -9.40 3.38 -6.45
N SER A 53 -10.72 3.47 -6.44
CA SER A 53 -11.51 2.95 -5.32
C SER A 53 -11.33 1.45 -5.15
N ALA A 54 -11.30 0.70 -6.25
CA ALA A 54 -11.12 -0.74 -6.18
C ALA A 54 -9.75 -1.11 -5.62
N VAL A 55 -8.72 -0.43 -6.10
CA VAL A 55 -7.35 -0.70 -5.63
C VAL A 55 -7.20 -0.31 -4.16
N GLU A 56 -7.76 0.84 -3.77
CA GLU A 56 -7.68 1.27 -2.38
C GLU A 56 -8.38 0.29 -1.46
N ARG A 57 -9.55 -0.22 -1.86
CA ARG A 57 -10.27 -1.20 -1.07
C ARG A 57 -9.47 -2.48 -0.92
N ASP A 58 -8.89 -2.96 -2.01
CA ASP A 58 -8.07 -4.16 -1.98
C ASP A 58 -6.82 -3.96 -1.13
N LEU A 59 -6.22 -2.77 -1.22
CA LEU A 59 -5.06 -2.42 -0.41
C LEU A 59 -5.39 -2.46 1.07
N ARG A 60 -6.51 -1.86 1.47
CA ARG A 60 -6.91 -1.86 2.87
C ARG A 60 -7.17 -3.28 3.36
N ALA A 61 -7.81 -4.11 2.55
CA ALA A 61 -8.06 -5.50 2.92
C ALA A 61 -6.76 -6.27 3.06
N TRP A 62 -5.82 -6.04 2.16
CA TRP A 62 -4.52 -6.69 2.23
C TRP A 62 -3.75 -6.29 3.49
N VAL A 63 -3.76 -5.00 3.81
CA VAL A 63 -3.10 -4.50 5.02
C VAL A 63 -3.74 -5.10 6.27
N GLU A 64 -5.06 -5.14 6.32
CA GLU A 64 -5.76 -5.73 7.46
C GLU A 64 -5.43 -7.21 7.63
N ALA A 65 -5.26 -7.92 6.52
CA ALA A 65 -4.97 -9.35 6.58
C ALA A 65 -3.54 -9.64 7.02
N HIS A 66 -2.60 -8.81 6.60
CA HIS A 66 -1.17 -9.07 6.86
C HIS A 66 -0.62 -8.22 8.01
N PHE A 67 -1.17 -7.05 8.21
CA PHE A 67 -0.72 -6.12 9.25
C PHE A 67 -1.96 -5.52 9.94
N PRO A 68 -2.65 -6.32 10.74
CA PRO A 68 -3.88 -5.83 11.37
C PRO A 68 -3.62 -4.66 12.31
N ALA A 69 -4.59 -3.77 12.37
CA ALA A 69 -4.51 -2.62 13.26
C ALA A 69 -4.45 -3.08 14.71
N PRO A 70 -3.75 -2.33 15.58
CA PRO A 70 -3.69 -2.70 16.98
C PRO A 70 -5.09 -2.69 17.60
N THR A 71 -5.35 -3.71 18.39
CA THR A 71 -6.63 -3.84 19.09
C THR A 71 -6.50 -3.22 20.45
N LYS A 72 -7.51 -2.49 20.83
CA LYS A 72 -7.54 -1.89 22.14
C LYS A 72 -8.10 -2.85 23.17
#